data_8c4ebaf2b5b8330d8af6b7396a3384a2
#
_entry.id   8c4ebaf2b5b8330d8af6b7396a3384a2
#
_cell.length_a   1.000
_cell.length_b   1.000
_cell.length_c   1.000
_cell.angle_alpha   90.00
_cell.angle_beta   90.00
_cell.angle_gamma   90.00
#
_symmetry.space_group_name_H-M   'P 1'
#
loop_
_entity.id
_entity.type
_entity.pdbx_description
1 polymer ?
#
loop_
_entity_poly.entity_id
_entity_poly.type
_entity_poly.pdbx_seq_one_letter_code
_entity_poly.pdbx_strand_id
1 'polypeptide(L)'
;MLLQYAREHHFPNPTFFVDDGVSGVTYDRPGFQAMLAEIEAGRVAVAIAKDLSRLGRNSALTGLYTNFTFPQNGVRFIAINDNYDTIDPNRVDNDFAGIKNWFNEFYARDTSRKIRAVQKAKGERGVPLTTNVPYGYVKDLENPRRWVVDPVAADVVKRIPCRSPTN
;
A
#
# COMPACT_ATOMS: atom_id res chain seq x y z
N MET A 1 32.52 1.03 9.53
CA MET A 1 31.39 1.78 10.11
C MET A 1 30.13 0.93 10.21
N LEU A 2 29.44 0.54 9.13
CA LEU A 2 28.18 -0.23 9.21
C LEU A 2 28.35 -1.57 9.95
N LEU A 3 29.37 -2.37 9.60
CA LEU A 3 29.66 -3.63 10.25
C LEU A 3 30.03 -3.46 11.73
N GLN A 4 30.78 -2.41 12.05
CA GLN A 4 31.14 -2.09 13.43
C GLN A 4 29.89 -1.75 14.24
N TYR A 5 29.02 -0.87 13.70
CA TYR A 5 27.74 -0.52 14.31
C TYR A 5 26.85 -1.77 14.56
N ALA A 6 26.76 -2.66 13.57
CA ALA A 6 25.99 -3.89 13.70
C ALA A 6 26.53 -4.80 14.83
N ARG A 7 27.85 -4.89 14.97
CA ARG A 7 28.49 -5.67 16.05
C ARG A 7 28.27 -5.05 17.42
N GLU A 8 28.44 -3.73 17.53
CA GLU A 8 28.26 -2.99 18.80
C GLU A 8 26.81 -3.06 19.31
N HIS A 9 25.85 -3.15 18.39
CA HIS A 9 24.43 -3.27 18.73
C HIS A 9 23.91 -4.71 18.68
N HIS A 10 24.82 -5.70 18.60
CA HIS A 10 24.49 -7.14 18.62
C HIS A 10 23.49 -7.58 17.53
N PHE A 11 23.52 -6.96 16.34
CA PHE A 11 22.74 -7.42 15.19
C PHE A 11 23.42 -8.65 14.56
N PRO A 12 22.78 -9.82 14.55
CA PRO A 12 23.36 -11.04 14.00
C PRO A 12 23.30 -11.05 12.46
N ASN A 13 24.24 -11.81 11.86
CA ASN A 13 24.23 -12.15 10.44
C ASN A 13 24.10 -10.97 9.47
N PRO A 14 24.97 -9.93 9.55
CA PRO A 14 24.87 -8.78 8.64
C PRO A 14 25.19 -9.18 7.20
N THR A 15 24.29 -8.84 6.29
CA THR A 15 24.44 -9.01 4.85
C THR A 15 24.52 -7.63 4.17
N PHE A 16 25.43 -7.46 3.21
CA PHE A 16 25.61 -6.21 2.51
C PHE A 16 24.91 -6.21 1.14
N PHE A 17 24.20 -5.14 0.86
CA PHE A 17 23.64 -4.82 -0.45
C PHE A 17 24.35 -3.56 -0.94
N VAL A 18 25.04 -3.66 -2.07
CA VAL A 18 25.91 -2.60 -2.59
C VAL A 18 25.51 -2.25 -4.02
N ASP A 19 25.37 -0.95 -4.27
CA ASP A 19 25.13 -0.39 -5.62
C ASP A 19 26.28 0.57 -5.95
N ASP A 20 27.30 0.08 -6.64
CA ASP A 20 28.44 0.88 -7.06
C ASP A 20 28.11 1.64 -8.35
N GLY A 21 28.40 2.95 -8.37
CA GLY A 21 28.30 3.79 -9.56
C GLY A 21 26.88 4.15 -10.00
N VAL A 22 25.84 3.75 -9.26
CA VAL A 22 24.46 4.07 -9.59
C VAL A 22 23.99 5.34 -8.88
N SER A 23 23.31 6.22 -9.62
CA SER A 23 22.78 7.47 -9.06
C SER A 23 21.73 7.19 -7.99
N GLY A 24 21.84 7.86 -6.84
CA GLY A 24 20.81 7.79 -5.76
C GLY A 24 19.46 8.45 -6.10
N VAL A 25 19.27 8.94 -7.34
CA VAL A 25 18.02 9.53 -7.81
C VAL A 25 16.99 8.46 -8.17
N THR A 26 17.45 7.30 -8.65
CA THR A 26 16.59 6.18 -9.00
C THR A 26 16.63 5.10 -7.93
N TYR A 27 15.49 4.44 -7.70
CA TYR A 27 15.36 3.23 -6.85
C TYR A 27 15.48 1.92 -7.66
N ASP A 28 15.65 2.03 -8.97
CA ASP A 28 15.94 0.89 -9.85
C ASP A 28 17.45 0.58 -9.79
N ARG A 29 17.86 0.05 -8.63
CA ARG A 29 19.24 -0.32 -8.32
C ARG A 29 19.24 -1.79 -7.92
N PRO A 30 20.09 -2.64 -8.55
CA PRO A 30 20.09 -4.08 -8.31
C PRO A 30 20.26 -4.48 -6.84
N GLY A 31 21.20 -3.83 -6.13
CA GLY A 31 21.43 -4.10 -4.70
C GLY A 31 20.24 -3.68 -3.84
N PHE A 32 19.65 -2.52 -4.12
CA PHE A 32 18.47 -2.05 -3.42
C PHE A 32 17.26 -2.97 -3.66
N GLN A 33 17.04 -3.41 -4.90
CA GLN A 33 15.96 -4.34 -5.25
C GLN A 33 16.15 -5.71 -4.60
N ALA A 34 17.38 -6.21 -4.55
CA ALA A 34 17.71 -7.44 -3.85
C ALA A 34 17.41 -7.33 -2.34
N MET A 35 17.75 -6.19 -1.72
CA MET A 35 17.40 -5.92 -0.32
C MET A 35 15.89 -5.92 -0.10
N LEU A 36 15.11 -5.28 -0.97
CA LEU A 36 13.65 -5.27 -0.88
C LEU A 36 13.06 -6.67 -0.99
N ALA A 37 13.57 -7.49 -1.91
CA ALA A 37 13.12 -8.88 -2.05
C ALA A 37 13.37 -9.70 -0.77
N GLU A 38 14.50 -9.49 -0.08
CA GLU A 38 14.79 -10.13 1.21
C GLU A 38 13.84 -9.64 2.32
N ILE A 39 13.49 -8.34 2.30
CA ILE A 39 12.53 -7.74 3.22
C ILE A 39 11.13 -8.34 3.01
N GLU A 40 10.66 -8.38 1.77
CA GLU A 40 9.34 -8.95 1.41
C GLU A 40 9.24 -10.44 1.73
N ALA A 41 10.36 -11.15 1.65
CA ALA A 41 10.45 -12.55 2.05
C ALA A 41 10.51 -12.75 3.58
N GLY A 42 10.49 -11.68 4.38
CA GLY A 42 10.52 -11.73 5.84
C GLY A 42 11.86 -12.18 6.43
N ARG A 43 12.96 -12.09 5.67
CA ARG A 43 14.30 -12.52 6.12
C ARG A 43 15.14 -11.40 6.75
N VAL A 44 14.63 -10.17 6.76
CA VAL A 44 15.32 -8.98 7.29
C VAL A 44 14.55 -8.44 8.48
N ALA A 45 15.20 -8.36 9.64
CA ALA A 45 14.65 -7.73 10.83
C ALA A 45 15.10 -6.26 10.97
N VAL A 46 16.32 -5.94 10.51
CA VAL A 46 16.91 -4.60 10.63
C VAL A 46 17.64 -4.23 9.34
N ALA A 47 17.33 -3.08 8.79
CA ALA A 47 18.07 -2.47 7.67
C ALA A 47 18.86 -1.27 8.18
N ILE A 48 20.16 -1.20 7.85
CA ILE A 48 21.05 -0.15 8.33
C ILE A 48 21.72 0.55 7.16
N ALA A 49 21.62 1.87 7.11
CA ALA A 49 22.32 2.71 6.14
C ALA A 49 23.27 3.71 6.84
N LYS A 50 24.23 4.24 6.08
CA LYS A 50 25.09 5.30 6.58
C LYS A 50 24.29 6.57 6.86
N ASP A 51 23.45 6.96 5.92
CA ASP A 51 22.57 8.12 5.96
C ASP A 51 21.32 7.86 5.09
N LEU A 52 20.28 8.68 5.25
CA LEU A 52 19.02 8.56 4.48
C LEU A 52 19.25 8.71 2.97
N SER A 53 20.27 9.48 2.56
CA SER A 53 20.57 9.68 1.14
C SER A 53 21.05 8.40 0.45
N ARG A 54 21.53 7.41 1.20
CA ARG A 54 21.89 6.08 0.70
C ARG A 54 20.65 5.25 0.37
N LEU A 55 19.58 5.44 1.10
CA LEU A 55 18.29 4.84 0.73
C LEU A 55 17.77 5.46 -0.57
N GLY A 56 17.81 6.80 -0.67
CA GLY A 56 17.46 7.53 -1.89
C GLY A 56 17.47 9.03 -1.68
N ARG A 57 17.64 9.79 -2.77
CA ARG A 57 17.61 11.27 -2.74
C ARG A 57 16.20 11.85 -2.88
N ASN A 58 15.23 11.03 -3.23
CA ASN A 58 13.83 11.43 -3.30
C ASN A 58 13.19 11.26 -1.92
N SER A 59 12.97 12.37 -1.22
CA SER A 59 12.42 12.39 0.15
C SER A 59 11.04 11.71 0.25
N ALA A 60 10.20 11.84 -0.79
CA ALA A 60 8.89 11.21 -0.81
C ALA A 60 9.00 9.67 -0.84
N LEU A 61 9.86 9.13 -1.71
CA LEU A 61 10.09 7.68 -1.80
C LEU A 61 10.85 7.15 -0.59
N THR A 62 11.83 7.90 -0.07
CA THR A 62 12.50 7.54 1.18
C THR A 62 11.50 7.42 2.32
N GLY A 63 10.59 8.40 2.46
CA GLY A 63 9.51 8.37 3.43
C GLY A 63 8.54 7.20 3.21
N LEU A 64 8.26 6.80 1.96
CA LEU A 64 7.47 5.61 1.67
C LEU A 64 8.10 4.35 2.26
N TYR A 65 9.39 4.13 1.99
CA TYR A 65 10.08 2.96 2.50
C TYR A 65 10.19 2.96 4.02
N THR A 66 10.59 4.08 4.62
CA THR A 66 10.83 4.17 6.07
C THR A 66 9.56 4.16 6.91
N ASN A 67 8.46 4.77 6.42
CA ASN A 67 7.22 4.90 7.20
C ASN A 67 6.15 3.86 6.87
N PHE A 68 6.27 3.16 5.73
CA PHE A 68 5.28 2.16 5.30
C PHE A 68 5.90 0.82 4.99
N THR A 69 6.77 0.73 3.98
CA THR A 69 7.24 -0.56 3.49
C THR A 69 8.00 -1.34 4.57
N PHE A 70 8.94 -0.71 5.25
CA PHE A 70 9.73 -1.38 6.29
C PHE A 70 8.88 -1.73 7.51
N PRO A 71 8.07 -0.81 8.10
CA PRO A 71 7.20 -1.15 9.21
C PRO A 71 6.15 -2.22 8.89
N GLN A 72 5.57 -2.22 7.69
CA GLN A 72 4.62 -3.25 7.26
C GLN A 72 5.23 -4.64 7.20
N ASN A 73 6.51 -4.74 6.89
CA ASN A 73 7.27 -5.99 6.89
C ASN A 73 7.97 -6.27 8.24
N GLY A 74 7.69 -5.49 9.27
CA GLY A 74 8.30 -5.67 10.60
C GLY A 74 9.80 -5.31 10.65
N VAL A 75 10.30 -4.51 9.69
CA VAL A 75 11.71 -4.14 9.57
C VAL A 75 11.99 -2.81 10.25
N ARG A 76 12.94 -2.81 11.19
CA ARG A 76 13.52 -1.59 11.76
C ARG A 76 14.51 -0.98 10.77
N PHE A 77 14.44 0.32 10.52
CA PHE A 77 15.43 1.03 9.69
C PHE A 77 16.22 2.04 10.52
N ILE A 78 17.55 2.05 10.32
CA ILE A 78 18.50 2.90 11.03
C ILE A 78 19.38 3.63 10.01
N ALA A 79 19.46 4.97 10.09
CA ALA A 79 20.44 5.78 9.37
C ALA A 79 21.40 6.44 10.38
N ILE A 80 22.64 5.94 10.42
CA ILE A 80 23.58 6.23 11.52
C ILE A 80 23.94 7.72 11.60
N ASN A 81 24.34 8.32 10.47
CA ASN A 81 24.78 9.73 10.46
C ASN A 81 23.64 10.71 10.71
N ASP A 82 22.42 10.34 10.34
CA ASP A 82 21.24 11.19 10.52
C ASP A 82 20.62 10.99 11.90
N ASN A 83 21.19 10.06 12.70
CA ASN A 83 20.64 9.67 13.99
C ASN A 83 19.16 9.30 13.91
N TYR A 84 18.78 8.64 12.81
CA TYR A 84 17.41 8.27 12.47
C TYR A 84 17.19 6.79 12.78
N ASP A 85 16.09 6.50 13.48
CA ASP A 85 15.70 5.15 13.85
C ASP A 85 14.16 5.04 13.85
N THR A 86 13.62 4.09 13.12
CA THR A 86 12.16 3.91 12.99
C THR A 86 11.48 3.46 14.28
N ILE A 87 12.22 2.98 15.27
CA ILE A 87 11.67 2.61 16.60
C ILE A 87 11.56 3.82 17.54
N ASP A 88 12.35 4.86 17.34
CA ASP A 88 12.32 6.05 18.21
C ASP A 88 11.15 6.98 17.83
N PRO A 89 10.03 6.97 18.59
CA PRO A 89 8.86 7.77 18.25
C PRO A 89 9.11 9.29 18.31
N ASN A 90 10.12 9.73 19.05
CA ASN A 90 10.42 11.15 19.20
C ASN A 90 11.24 11.72 18.04
N ARG A 91 11.87 10.88 17.24
CA ARG A 91 12.73 11.29 16.09
C ARG A 91 12.03 11.24 14.74
N VAL A 92 10.96 10.46 14.63
CA VAL A 92 10.28 10.19 13.34
C VAL A 92 9.17 11.20 13.03
N ASP A 93 8.58 11.83 14.03
CA ASP A 93 7.26 12.45 13.85
C ASP A 93 7.25 13.90 13.32
N ASN A 94 8.32 14.68 13.46
CA ASN A 94 8.22 16.11 13.15
C ASN A 94 8.56 16.49 11.70
N ASP A 95 9.52 15.82 11.05
CA ASP A 95 9.93 16.20 9.69
C ASP A 95 9.12 15.50 8.59
N PHE A 96 8.47 14.38 8.91
CA PHE A 96 7.76 13.55 7.92
C PHE A 96 6.23 13.49 8.11
N ALA A 97 5.66 14.21 9.08
CA ALA A 97 4.21 14.21 9.32
C ALA A 97 3.42 14.64 8.08
N GLY A 98 3.90 15.64 7.33
CA GLY A 98 3.29 16.08 6.07
C GLY A 98 3.36 15.02 4.98
N ILE A 99 4.47 14.29 4.88
CA ILE A 99 4.68 13.20 3.91
C ILE A 99 3.80 12.00 4.29
N LYS A 100 3.71 11.66 5.57
CA LYS A 100 2.85 10.59 6.08
C LYS A 100 1.37 10.83 5.74
N ASN A 101 0.89 12.06 5.94
CA ASN A 101 -0.48 12.44 5.58
C ASN A 101 -0.72 12.37 4.06
N TRP A 102 0.22 12.83 3.25
CA TRP A 102 0.13 12.75 1.80
C TRP A 102 0.11 11.29 1.31
N PHE A 103 0.94 10.40 1.88
CA PHE A 103 0.93 8.97 1.54
C PHE A 103 -0.36 8.27 1.95
N ASN A 104 -0.90 8.57 3.14
CA ASN A 104 -2.19 8.04 3.56
C ASN A 104 -3.29 8.41 2.56
N GLU A 105 -3.29 9.67 2.10
CA GLU A 105 -4.24 10.15 1.09
C GLU A 105 -4.00 9.50 -0.27
N PHE A 106 -2.76 9.37 -0.71
CA PHE A 106 -2.40 8.71 -1.97
C PHE A 106 -2.82 7.24 -1.97
N TYR A 107 -2.50 6.50 -0.90
CA TYR A 107 -2.89 5.10 -0.74
C TYR A 107 -4.41 4.91 -0.74
N ALA A 108 -5.14 5.78 -0.03
CA ALA A 108 -6.59 5.77 -0.03
C ALA A 108 -7.17 6.02 -1.43
N ARG A 109 -6.61 6.96 -2.18
CA ARG A 109 -7.01 7.26 -3.57
C ARG A 109 -6.70 6.10 -4.52
N ASP A 110 -5.52 5.48 -4.43
CA ASP A 110 -5.13 4.35 -5.28
C ASP A 110 -6.00 3.12 -5.00
N THR A 111 -6.20 2.79 -3.72
CA THR A 111 -7.11 1.72 -3.31
C THR A 111 -8.54 1.96 -3.81
N SER A 112 -9.04 3.20 -3.70
CA SER A 112 -10.35 3.58 -4.22
C SER A 112 -10.45 3.42 -5.74
N ARG A 113 -9.39 3.78 -6.49
CA ARG A 113 -9.34 3.56 -7.96
C ARG A 113 -9.39 2.07 -8.30
N LYS A 114 -8.61 1.24 -7.61
CA LYS A 114 -8.59 -0.22 -7.82
C LYS A 114 -9.95 -0.85 -7.54
N ILE A 115 -10.59 -0.48 -6.43
CA ILE A 115 -11.94 -0.95 -6.08
C ILE A 115 -12.94 -0.54 -7.15
N ARG A 116 -12.95 0.73 -7.58
CA ARG A 116 -13.86 1.23 -8.63
C ARG A 116 -13.64 0.50 -9.95
N ALA A 117 -12.38 0.26 -10.34
CA ALA A 117 -12.06 -0.47 -11.57
C ALA A 117 -12.61 -1.91 -11.53
N VAL A 118 -12.43 -2.61 -10.40
CA VAL A 118 -12.97 -3.96 -10.21
C VAL A 118 -14.51 -3.96 -10.21
N GLN A 119 -15.13 -2.99 -9.53
CA GLN A 119 -16.59 -2.85 -9.52
C GLN A 119 -17.13 -2.56 -10.92
N LYS A 120 -16.49 -1.63 -11.66
CA LYS A 120 -16.87 -1.33 -13.04
C LYS A 120 -16.78 -2.57 -13.93
N ALA A 121 -15.65 -3.28 -13.90
CA ALA A 121 -15.46 -4.50 -14.68
C ALA A 121 -16.47 -5.61 -14.33
N LYS A 122 -16.85 -5.74 -13.05
CA LYS A 122 -17.93 -6.66 -12.63
C LYS A 122 -19.28 -6.21 -13.16
N GLY A 123 -19.61 -4.90 -13.06
CA GLY A 123 -20.87 -4.36 -13.56
C GLY A 123 -21.01 -4.52 -15.07
N GLU A 124 -19.95 -4.26 -15.85
CA GLU A 124 -19.92 -4.46 -17.30
C GLU A 124 -20.12 -5.93 -17.72
N ARG A 125 -19.74 -6.88 -16.86
CA ARG A 125 -19.99 -8.32 -17.05
C ARG A 125 -21.35 -8.77 -16.51
N GLY A 126 -22.20 -7.86 -16.03
CA GLY A 126 -23.49 -8.20 -15.42
C GLY A 126 -23.40 -8.96 -14.11
N VAL A 127 -22.24 -8.93 -13.44
CA VAL A 127 -22.06 -9.58 -12.13
C VAL A 127 -22.56 -8.65 -11.03
N PRO A 128 -23.46 -9.11 -10.14
CA PRO A 128 -23.95 -8.30 -9.03
C PRO A 128 -22.83 -7.75 -8.15
N LEU A 129 -22.92 -6.45 -7.81
CA LEU A 129 -21.92 -5.76 -6.98
C LEU A 129 -22.19 -5.88 -5.49
N THR A 130 -23.41 -6.25 -5.11
CA THR A 130 -23.83 -6.40 -3.72
C THR A 130 -24.34 -7.82 -3.47
N THR A 131 -24.30 -8.23 -2.21
CA THR A 131 -24.88 -9.52 -1.77
C THR A 131 -26.39 -9.43 -1.56
N ASN A 132 -26.90 -8.22 -1.30
CA ASN A 132 -28.31 -7.96 -1.09
C ASN A 132 -28.98 -7.68 -2.43
N VAL A 133 -30.04 -8.40 -2.69
CA VAL A 133 -30.83 -8.24 -3.91
C VAL A 133 -31.72 -7.01 -3.76
N PRO A 134 -31.70 -6.06 -4.74
CA PRO A 134 -32.61 -4.92 -4.71
C PRO A 134 -34.07 -5.37 -4.87
N TYR A 135 -34.98 -4.58 -4.33
CA TYR A 135 -36.41 -4.84 -4.48
C TYR A 135 -36.82 -4.86 -5.98
N GLY A 136 -37.58 -5.84 -6.40
CA GLY A 136 -37.91 -6.12 -7.80
C GLY A 136 -37.11 -7.24 -8.43
N TYR A 137 -36.13 -7.78 -7.71
CA TYR A 137 -35.31 -8.91 -8.14
C TYR A 137 -35.25 -9.98 -7.05
N VAL A 138 -35.00 -11.23 -7.43
CA VAL A 138 -34.70 -12.36 -6.56
C VAL A 138 -33.45 -13.10 -7.03
N LYS A 139 -32.81 -13.83 -6.16
CA LYS A 139 -31.68 -14.69 -6.56
C LYS A 139 -32.20 -15.86 -7.38
N ASP A 140 -31.50 -16.17 -8.47
CA ASP A 140 -31.71 -17.37 -9.25
C ASP A 140 -31.45 -18.62 -8.38
N LEU A 141 -32.31 -19.61 -8.44
CA LEU A 141 -32.18 -20.84 -7.65
C LEU A 141 -31.00 -21.69 -8.08
N GLU A 142 -30.65 -21.68 -9.37
CA GLU A 142 -29.52 -22.45 -9.90
C GLU A 142 -28.19 -21.71 -9.78
N ASN A 143 -28.22 -20.38 -9.81
CA ASN A 143 -27.02 -19.55 -9.71
C ASN A 143 -27.26 -18.33 -8.81
N PRO A 144 -26.95 -18.41 -7.51
CA PRO A 144 -27.16 -17.32 -6.55
C PRO A 144 -26.40 -16.00 -6.88
N ARG A 145 -25.46 -16.04 -7.83
CA ARG A 145 -24.77 -14.85 -8.34
C ARG A 145 -25.51 -14.16 -9.49
N ARG A 146 -26.62 -14.73 -9.94
CA ARG A 146 -27.51 -14.15 -10.94
C ARG A 146 -28.79 -13.66 -10.27
N TRP A 147 -29.26 -12.50 -10.67
CA TRP A 147 -30.56 -11.97 -10.24
C TRP A 147 -31.56 -12.09 -11.35
N VAL A 148 -32.76 -12.54 -11.02
CA VAL A 148 -33.89 -12.61 -11.94
C VAL A 148 -34.97 -11.64 -11.47
N VAL A 149 -35.77 -11.13 -12.40
CA VAL A 149 -36.83 -10.18 -12.10
C VAL A 149 -37.95 -10.93 -11.33
N ASP A 150 -38.34 -10.35 -10.19
CA ASP A 150 -39.57 -10.75 -9.50
C ASP A 150 -40.76 -10.03 -10.15
N PRO A 151 -41.68 -10.73 -10.87
CA PRO A 151 -42.74 -10.08 -11.62
C PRO A 151 -43.66 -9.20 -10.76
N VAL A 152 -43.95 -9.65 -9.55
CA VAL A 152 -44.87 -8.96 -8.62
C VAL A 152 -44.21 -7.69 -8.07
N ALA A 153 -43.00 -7.81 -7.58
CA ALA A 153 -42.25 -6.65 -7.05
C ALA A 153 -41.82 -5.67 -8.16
N ALA A 154 -41.51 -6.16 -9.36
CA ALA A 154 -41.14 -5.32 -10.49
C ALA A 154 -42.29 -4.41 -10.96
N ASP A 155 -43.52 -4.87 -10.90
CA ASP A 155 -44.69 -4.03 -11.25
C ASP A 155 -44.90 -2.88 -10.27
N VAL A 156 -44.54 -3.07 -9.00
CA VAL A 156 -44.54 -1.99 -8.02
C VAL A 156 -43.41 -0.99 -8.34
N VAL A 157 -42.21 -1.46 -8.66
CA VAL A 157 -41.06 -0.60 -9.03
C VAL A 157 -41.37 0.26 -10.25
N LYS A 158 -42.01 -0.30 -11.28
CA LYS A 158 -42.41 0.43 -12.49
C LYS A 158 -43.40 1.57 -12.22
N ARG A 159 -44.16 1.51 -11.12
CA ARG A 159 -45.12 2.58 -10.73
C ARG A 159 -44.40 3.73 -10.00
N ILE A 160 -43.15 3.55 -9.55
CA ILE A 160 -42.40 4.62 -8.89
C ILE A 160 -41.95 5.62 -9.95
N PRO A 161 -42.36 6.91 -9.88
CA PRO A 161 -41.99 7.91 -10.87
C PRO A 161 -40.45 8.10 -10.83
N CYS A 162 -39.84 7.92 -12.00
CA CYS A 162 -38.42 8.23 -12.18
C CYS A 162 -38.27 9.77 -12.11
N ARG A 163 -37.80 10.28 -10.96
CA ARG A 163 -37.38 11.69 -10.87
C ARG A 163 -36.07 11.80 -11.67
N SER A 164 -36.16 12.34 -12.87
CA SER A 164 -34.97 12.84 -13.56
C SER A 164 -34.32 13.90 -12.68
N PRO A 165 -32.99 13.86 -12.45
CA PRO A 165 -32.32 14.97 -11.82
C PRO A 165 -32.52 16.18 -12.74
N THR A 166 -33.33 17.13 -12.29
CA THR A 166 -33.40 18.47 -12.89
C THR A 166 -32.01 19.09 -12.82
N ASN A 167 -31.46 19.47 -13.97
CA ASN A 167 -30.26 20.29 -14.13
C ASN A 167 -30.22 21.46 -13.16
#